data_111f4e1eba4df2bba0b1b498332355ff
#
_entry.id   111f4e1eba4df2bba0b1b498332355ff
#
_cell.length_a   1.000
_cell.length_b   1.000
_cell.length_c   1.000
_cell.angle_alpha   90.00
_cell.angle_beta   90.00
_cell.angle_gamma   90.00
#
_symmetry.space_group_name_H-M   'P 1'
#
loop_
_entity.id
_entity.type
_entity.pdbx_description
1 polymer ?
#
loop_
_entity_poly.entity_id
_entity_poly.type
_entity_poly.pdbx_seq_one_letter_code
_entity_poly.pdbx_strand_id
1 'polypeptide(L)'
;KGLRTNKIGIPSGVFSNNPLSNKVEAYYSSKNGIEDVSRVLIENALNAVDLVFQGKSSNQSAVGPSFKTYLDFIKANNVSADDIGSIVVNKIQTANQKILDLNKNFINQVENDNGKMLAAFDALQTIVVNLKTDMLSLFNVAVDYTDADGD
;
A
#
# COMPACT_ATOMS: atom_id res chain seq x y z
N LYS A 1 -7.68 -2.50 3.01
CA LYS A 1 -8.75 -1.50 3.32
C LYS A 1 -8.23 -0.39 4.22
N GLY A 2 -7.71 -0.67 5.42
CA GLY A 2 -7.26 0.38 6.35
C GLY A 2 -6.21 1.33 5.78
N LEU A 3 -5.17 0.80 5.15
CA LEU A 3 -4.06 1.61 4.64
C LEU A 3 -4.49 2.47 3.44
N ARG A 4 -4.92 1.85 2.35
CA ARG A 4 -5.23 2.53 1.10
C ARG A 4 -6.53 3.33 1.19
N THR A 5 -7.62 2.68 1.59
CA THR A 5 -8.97 3.27 1.53
C THR A 5 -9.17 4.31 2.62
N ASN A 6 -8.99 3.90 3.88
CA ASN A 6 -9.38 4.77 5.00
C ASN A 6 -8.39 5.93 5.20
N LYS A 7 -7.09 5.66 5.17
CA LYS A 7 -6.08 6.68 5.48
C LYS A 7 -5.77 7.63 4.32
N ILE A 8 -5.91 7.17 3.09
CA ILE A 8 -5.56 7.96 1.89
C ILE A 8 -6.78 8.20 1.01
N GLY A 9 -7.50 7.16 0.59
CA GLY A 9 -8.53 7.26 -0.43
C GLY A 9 -9.74 8.09 -0.02
N ILE A 10 -10.26 7.91 1.20
CA ILE A 10 -11.39 8.69 1.68
C ILE A 10 -11.02 10.17 1.83
N PRO A 11 -9.93 10.55 2.54
CA PRO A 11 -9.57 11.96 2.65
C PRO A 11 -9.23 12.63 1.32
N SER A 12 -8.59 11.91 0.40
CA SER A 12 -8.25 12.47 -0.92
C SER A 12 -9.44 12.64 -1.86
N GLY A 13 -10.59 12.07 -1.51
CA GLY A 13 -11.81 12.22 -2.30
C GLY A 13 -11.94 11.25 -3.47
N VAL A 14 -11.16 10.18 -3.52
CA VAL A 14 -11.26 9.15 -4.58
C VAL A 14 -12.68 8.60 -4.71
N PHE A 15 -13.40 8.46 -3.59
CA PHE A 15 -14.75 7.89 -3.55
C PHE A 15 -15.87 8.93 -3.54
N SER A 16 -15.55 10.23 -3.49
CA SER A 16 -16.53 11.33 -3.37
C SER A 16 -16.34 12.43 -4.41
N ASN A 17 -15.34 12.32 -5.29
CA ASN A 17 -14.94 13.33 -6.27
C ASN A 17 -14.50 14.68 -5.68
N ASN A 18 -14.46 14.82 -4.35
CA ASN A 18 -14.02 16.03 -3.66
C ASN A 18 -13.10 15.67 -2.50
N PRO A 19 -12.00 16.40 -2.30
CA PRO A 19 -11.15 16.24 -1.13
C PRO A 19 -11.94 16.46 0.18
N LEU A 20 -11.68 15.61 1.16
CA LEU A 20 -12.40 15.59 2.44
C LEU A 20 -11.38 15.66 3.61
N SER A 21 -10.78 16.84 3.83
CA SER A 21 -9.80 17.02 4.90
C SER A 21 -10.37 16.71 6.29
N ASN A 22 -11.69 16.88 6.48
CA ASN A 22 -12.40 16.52 7.71
C ASN A 22 -12.56 14.99 7.92
N LYS A 23 -12.17 14.17 6.95
CA LYS A 23 -12.14 12.72 7.05
C LYS A 23 -10.74 12.16 7.33
N VAL A 24 -9.73 13.03 7.41
CA VAL A 24 -8.43 12.64 7.95
C VAL A 24 -8.63 12.22 9.41
N GLU A 25 -8.04 11.09 9.80
CA GLU A 25 -8.16 10.59 11.18
C GLU A 25 -7.57 11.61 12.18
N ALA A 26 -8.43 12.23 12.98
CA ALA A 26 -8.07 13.36 13.84
C ALA A 26 -6.99 13.09 14.90
N TYR A 27 -6.80 11.81 15.26
CA TYR A 27 -5.74 11.41 16.20
C TYR A 27 -4.34 11.59 15.62
N TYR A 28 -4.23 11.64 14.31
CA TYR A 28 -2.97 11.54 13.58
C TYR A 28 -2.65 12.80 12.78
N SER A 29 -3.56 13.76 12.78
CA SER A 29 -3.41 15.03 12.09
C SER A 29 -3.99 16.17 12.91
N SER A 30 -3.20 17.19 13.15
CA SER A 30 -3.60 18.40 13.85
C SER A 30 -3.56 19.60 12.90
N LYS A 31 -4.59 20.46 12.96
CA LYS A 31 -4.57 21.74 12.21
C LYS A 31 -3.43 22.65 12.65
N ASN A 32 -2.93 22.48 13.86
CA ASN A 32 -1.85 23.30 14.41
C ASN A 32 -0.45 22.79 14.09
N GLY A 33 -0.33 21.72 13.30
CA GLY A 33 0.96 21.23 12.79
C GLY A 33 1.89 20.60 13.82
N ILE A 34 1.40 20.30 15.02
CA ILE A 34 2.20 19.66 16.07
C ILE A 34 2.18 18.15 15.81
N GLU A 35 3.35 17.62 15.52
CA GLU A 35 3.69 16.20 15.34
C GLU A 35 2.55 15.32 14.78
N ASP A 36 2.46 15.33 13.49
CA ASP A 36 1.52 14.48 12.78
C ASP A 36 2.13 13.10 12.55
N VAL A 37 1.49 12.07 13.03
CA VAL A 37 1.93 10.69 12.89
C VAL A 37 1.28 9.94 11.73
N SER A 38 0.39 10.57 10.97
CA SER A 38 -0.36 9.93 9.88
C SER A 38 0.56 9.27 8.88
N ARG A 39 1.57 10.02 8.40
CA ARG A 39 2.55 9.48 7.44
C ARG A 39 3.34 8.33 8.02
N VAL A 40 3.87 8.47 9.24
CA VAL A 40 4.68 7.45 9.91
C VAL A 40 3.91 6.14 10.09
N LEU A 41 2.63 6.21 10.43
CA LEU A 41 1.77 5.03 10.57
C LEU A 41 1.58 4.31 9.23
N ILE A 42 1.43 5.05 8.14
CA ILE A 42 1.30 4.47 6.80
C ILE A 42 2.62 3.85 6.34
N GLU A 43 3.74 4.54 6.55
CA GLU A 43 5.08 4.02 6.26
C GLU A 43 5.32 2.69 7.00
N ASN A 44 5.05 2.64 8.30
CA ASN A 44 5.22 1.43 9.09
C ASN A 44 4.29 0.30 8.65
N ALA A 45 3.03 0.61 8.31
CA ALA A 45 2.09 -0.39 7.83
C ALA A 45 2.51 -0.95 6.46
N LEU A 46 2.99 -0.11 5.53
CA LEU A 46 3.49 -0.58 4.24
C LEU A 46 4.79 -1.38 4.40
N ASN A 47 5.69 -0.94 5.28
CA ASN A 47 6.90 -1.70 5.59
C ASN A 47 6.57 -3.08 6.18
N ALA A 48 5.57 -3.19 7.05
CA ALA A 48 5.13 -4.49 7.58
C ALA A 48 4.61 -5.41 6.46
N VAL A 49 3.87 -4.88 5.49
CA VAL A 49 3.43 -5.65 4.31
C VAL A 49 4.64 -6.13 3.51
N ASP A 50 5.64 -5.27 3.29
CA ASP A 50 6.86 -5.62 2.56
C ASP A 50 7.65 -6.73 3.26
N LEU A 51 7.84 -6.61 4.57
CA LEU A 51 8.54 -7.61 5.37
C LEU A 51 7.86 -8.97 5.32
N VAL A 52 6.53 -9.01 5.46
CA VAL A 52 5.74 -10.25 5.35
C VAL A 52 5.83 -10.82 3.94
N PHE A 53 5.67 -10.00 2.91
CA PHE A 53 5.75 -10.45 1.53
C PHE A 53 7.11 -11.06 1.18
N GLN A 54 8.20 -10.47 1.67
CA GLN A 54 9.56 -10.93 1.43
C GLN A 54 10.08 -11.97 2.45
N GLY A 55 9.31 -12.29 3.50
CA GLY A 55 9.73 -13.19 4.57
C GLY A 55 10.89 -12.68 5.40
N LYS A 56 10.99 -11.34 5.53
CA LYS A 56 12.06 -10.70 6.30
C LYS A 56 11.64 -10.49 7.75
N SER A 57 12.59 -10.67 8.67
CA SER A 57 12.40 -10.27 10.06
C SER A 57 12.38 -8.74 10.21
N SER A 58 11.86 -8.22 11.33
CA SER A 58 11.77 -6.77 11.58
C SER A 58 13.11 -6.04 11.51
N ASN A 59 14.20 -6.71 11.85
CA ASN A 59 15.57 -6.17 11.71
C ASN A 59 16.20 -6.48 10.35
N GLN A 60 15.46 -7.13 9.43
CA GLN A 60 15.88 -7.51 8.09
C GLN A 60 17.12 -8.45 8.03
N SER A 61 17.52 -9.03 9.15
CA SER A 61 18.73 -9.87 9.24
C SER A 61 18.52 -11.31 8.81
N ALA A 62 17.26 -11.76 8.73
CA ALA A 62 16.91 -13.10 8.32
C ALA A 62 15.82 -13.08 7.25
N VAL A 63 15.93 -13.97 6.28
CA VAL A 63 14.92 -14.19 5.23
C VAL A 63 14.45 -15.63 5.35
N GLY A 64 13.14 -15.80 5.53
CA GLY A 64 12.47 -17.10 5.60
C GLY A 64 11.62 -17.39 4.36
N PRO A 65 10.92 -18.55 4.36
CA PRO A 65 9.90 -18.83 3.36
C PRO A 65 8.87 -17.69 3.29
N SER A 66 8.48 -17.30 2.07
CA SER A 66 7.62 -16.14 1.85
C SER A 66 6.85 -16.24 0.56
N PHE A 67 5.89 -15.33 0.36
CA PHE A 67 5.22 -15.19 -0.93
C PHE A 67 6.23 -14.92 -2.05
N LYS A 68 7.18 -14.03 -1.81
CA LYS A 68 8.21 -13.72 -2.80
C LYS A 68 9.06 -14.95 -3.17
N THR A 69 9.57 -15.69 -2.19
CA THR A 69 10.41 -16.87 -2.47
C THR A 69 9.64 -17.95 -3.22
N TYR A 70 8.34 -18.10 -2.97
CA TYR A 70 7.50 -19.02 -3.73
C TYR A 70 7.23 -18.53 -5.16
N LEU A 71 7.01 -17.25 -5.36
CA LEU A 71 6.89 -16.64 -6.70
C LEU A 71 8.20 -16.79 -7.50
N ASP A 72 9.34 -16.59 -6.87
CA ASP A 72 10.66 -16.79 -7.47
C ASP A 72 10.85 -18.26 -7.90
N PHE A 73 10.39 -19.21 -7.09
CA PHE A 73 10.39 -20.63 -7.43
C PHE A 73 9.50 -20.92 -8.66
N ILE A 74 8.29 -20.38 -8.69
CA ILE A 74 7.39 -20.52 -9.86
C ILE A 74 8.06 -19.97 -11.11
N LYS A 75 8.63 -18.76 -11.02
CA LYS A 75 9.34 -18.10 -12.15
C LYS A 75 10.52 -18.92 -12.64
N ALA A 76 11.30 -19.49 -11.72
CA ALA A 76 12.46 -20.31 -12.05
C ALA A 76 12.07 -21.62 -12.77
N ASN A 77 10.90 -22.18 -12.45
CA ASN A 77 10.38 -23.42 -13.06
C ASN A 77 9.49 -23.16 -14.29
N ASN A 78 9.08 -21.91 -14.53
CA ASN A 78 8.32 -21.49 -15.71
C ASN A 78 8.87 -20.17 -16.24
N VAL A 79 9.82 -20.24 -17.14
CA VAL A 79 10.51 -19.07 -17.70
C VAL A 79 9.55 -18.09 -18.39
N SER A 80 8.43 -18.57 -18.92
CA SER A 80 7.41 -17.75 -19.58
C SER A 80 6.50 -17.01 -18.61
N ALA A 81 6.48 -17.35 -17.32
CA ALA A 81 5.71 -16.62 -16.32
C ALA A 81 6.32 -15.23 -16.08
N ASP A 82 5.46 -14.25 -15.72
CA ASP A 82 5.93 -12.94 -15.29
C ASP A 82 6.65 -13.03 -13.94
N ASP A 83 7.61 -12.15 -13.71
CA ASP A 83 8.31 -12.03 -12.44
C ASP A 83 7.48 -11.18 -11.44
N ILE A 84 6.35 -11.74 -11.02
CA ILE A 84 5.42 -11.07 -10.09
C ILE A 84 6.09 -10.75 -8.76
N GLY A 85 7.02 -11.59 -8.30
CA GLY A 85 7.78 -11.35 -7.07
C GLY A 85 8.54 -10.02 -7.11
N SER A 86 9.30 -9.78 -8.15
CA SER A 86 10.03 -8.51 -8.34
C SER A 86 9.10 -7.34 -8.66
N ILE A 87 8.04 -7.56 -9.44
CA ILE A 87 7.05 -6.53 -9.75
C ILE A 87 6.42 -5.99 -8.46
N VAL A 88 5.95 -6.86 -7.55
CA VAL A 88 5.34 -6.44 -6.28
C VAL A 88 6.34 -5.67 -5.42
N VAL A 89 7.58 -6.12 -5.27
CA VAL A 89 8.61 -5.40 -4.51
C VAL A 89 8.82 -3.99 -5.08
N ASN A 90 8.96 -3.85 -6.40
CA ASN A 90 9.13 -2.54 -7.05
C ASN A 90 7.91 -1.63 -6.84
N LYS A 91 6.68 -2.17 -6.87
CA LYS A 91 5.46 -1.41 -6.58
C LYS A 91 5.41 -0.93 -5.13
N ILE A 92 5.81 -1.77 -4.17
CA ILE A 92 5.92 -1.38 -2.76
C ILE A 92 6.93 -0.25 -2.59
N GLN A 93 8.09 -0.33 -3.22
CA GLN A 93 9.10 0.74 -3.17
C GLN A 93 8.56 2.05 -3.77
N THR A 94 7.88 1.97 -4.91
CA THR A 94 7.24 3.13 -5.54
C THR A 94 6.19 3.75 -4.64
N ALA A 95 5.32 2.95 -4.03
CA ALA A 95 4.29 3.44 -3.11
C ALA A 95 4.92 4.06 -1.86
N ASN A 96 5.98 3.46 -1.32
CA ASN A 96 6.69 4.03 -0.18
C ASN A 96 7.27 5.41 -0.51
N GLN A 97 7.87 5.59 -1.69
CA GLN A 97 8.36 6.90 -2.11
C GLN A 97 7.22 7.93 -2.21
N LYS A 98 6.07 7.55 -2.79
CA LYS A 98 4.89 8.44 -2.85
C LYS A 98 4.36 8.82 -1.47
N ILE A 99 4.42 7.92 -0.49
CA ILE A 99 4.06 8.20 0.89
C ILE A 99 5.07 9.15 1.54
N LEU A 100 6.36 8.95 1.32
CA LEU A 100 7.43 9.83 1.84
C LEU A 100 7.33 11.26 1.31
N ASP A 101 6.82 11.45 0.09
CA ASP A 101 6.61 12.75 -0.54
C ASP A 101 5.40 13.53 0.06
N LEU A 102 4.57 12.88 0.89
CA LEU A 102 3.44 13.52 1.56
C LEU A 102 3.89 14.40 2.72
N ASN A 103 3.15 15.47 2.96
CA ASN A 103 3.27 16.23 4.19
C ASN A 103 2.98 15.32 5.40
N LYS A 104 3.67 15.54 6.52
CA LYS A 104 3.38 14.82 7.77
C LYS A 104 1.95 15.06 8.25
N ASN A 105 1.43 16.27 8.03
CA ASN A 105 0.07 16.65 8.32
C ASN A 105 -0.84 16.39 7.11
N PHE A 106 -1.71 15.39 7.21
CA PHE A 106 -2.58 15.00 6.11
C PHE A 106 -3.75 15.97 5.87
N ILE A 107 -4.21 16.71 6.88
CA ILE A 107 -5.17 17.79 6.66
C ILE A 107 -4.54 18.84 5.75
N ASN A 108 -3.32 19.28 6.08
CA ASN A 108 -2.57 20.22 5.25
C ASN A 108 -2.30 19.65 3.84
N GLN A 109 -1.94 18.36 3.74
CA GLN A 109 -1.70 17.72 2.45
C GLN A 109 -2.94 17.73 1.55
N VAL A 110 -4.11 17.39 2.10
CA VAL A 110 -5.37 17.34 1.37
C VAL A 110 -5.81 18.74 0.95
N GLU A 111 -5.66 19.75 1.82
CA GLU A 111 -6.11 21.11 1.55
C GLU A 111 -5.22 21.87 0.56
N ASN A 112 -3.91 21.60 0.54
CA ASN A 112 -2.97 22.39 -0.26
C ASN A 112 -2.35 21.66 -1.46
N ASP A 113 -2.24 20.32 -1.40
CA ASP A 113 -1.67 19.52 -2.49
C ASP A 113 -2.25 18.10 -2.49
N ASN A 114 -3.55 18.01 -2.75
CA ASN A 114 -4.26 16.72 -2.79
C ASN A 114 -3.76 15.79 -3.91
N GLY A 115 -3.11 16.34 -4.94
CA GLY A 115 -2.57 15.54 -6.05
C GLY A 115 -1.58 14.48 -5.59
N LYS A 116 -0.78 14.77 -4.56
CA LYS A 116 0.12 13.78 -3.97
C LYS A 116 -0.61 12.67 -3.24
N MET A 117 -1.73 12.99 -2.55
CA MET A 117 -2.57 11.96 -1.92
C MET A 117 -3.15 11.00 -2.96
N LEU A 118 -3.65 11.53 -4.08
CA LEU A 118 -4.14 10.71 -5.21
C LEU A 118 -3.03 9.83 -5.79
N ALA A 119 -1.85 10.39 -6.02
CA ALA A 119 -0.69 9.62 -6.51
C ALA A 119 -0.25 8.49 -5.55
N ALA A 120 -0.32 8.73 -4.24
CA ALA A 120 -0.04 7.70 -3.23
C ALA A 120 -1.14 6.62 -3.21
N PHE A 121 -2.41 7.01 -3.35
CA PHE A 121 -3.52 6.06 -3.49
C PHE A 121 -3.34 5.15 -4.70
N ASP A 122 -3.06 5.72 -5.87
CA ASP A 122 -2.86 4.96 -7.11
C ASP A 122 -1.69 3.98 -7.01
N ALA A 123 -0.58 4.42 -6.40
CA ALA A 123 0.56 3.54 -6.18
C ALA A 123 0.21 2.36 -5.26
N LEU A 124 -0.53 2.58 -4.17
CA LEU A 124 -1.02 1.50 -3.29
C LEU A 124 -2.03 0.59 -4.01
N GLN A 125 -2.88 1.15 -4.87
CA GLN A 125 -3.85 0.37 -5.66
C GLN A 125 -3.14 -0.62 -6.57
N THR A 126 -2.03 -0.25 -7.21
CA THR A 126 -1.29 -1.18 -8.07
C THR A 126 -0.75 -2.39 -7.31
N ILE A 127 -0.34 -2.22 -6.04
CA ILE A 127 0.08 -3.35 -5.19
C ILE A 127 -1.11 -4.29 -4.94
N VAL A 128 -2.27 -3.74 -4.60
CA VAL A 128 -3.49 -4.54 -4.35
C VAL A 128 -3.87 -5.35 -5.57
N VAL A 129 -3.82 -4.77 -6.77
CA VAL A 129 -4.11 -5.49 -8.02
C VAL A 129 -3.14 -6.66 -8.21
N ASN A 130 -1.82 -6.42 -8.14
CA ASN A 130 -0.85 -7.50 -8.31
C ASN A 130 -0.98 -8.62 -7.27
N LEU A 131 -1.29 -8.28 -6.01
CA LEU A 131 -1.50 -9.29 -4.96
C LEU A 131 -2.80 -10.06 -5.13
N LYS A 132 -3.91 -9.37 -5.46
CA LYS A 132 -5.24 -10.01 -5.57
C LYS A 132 -5.45 -10.75 -6.90
N THR A 133 -4.82 -10.32 -7.96
CA THR A 133 -5.02 -10.87 -9.30
C THR A 133 -3.84 -11.74 -9.72
N ASP A 134 -2.68 -11.13 -9.91
CA ASP A 134 -1.56 -11.82 -10.56
C ASP A 134 -0.94 -12.90 -9.67
N MET A 135 -0.68 -12.57 -8.39
CA MET A 135 -0.12 -13.52 -7.44
C MET A 135 -1.07 -14.70 -7.20
N LEU A 136 -2.35 -14.43 -6.96
CA LEU A 136 -3.32 -15.51 -6.66
C LEU A 136 -3.58 -16.38 -7.89
N SER A 137 -3.56 -15.80 -9.09
CA SER A 137 -3.62 -16.54 -10.34
C SER A 137 -2.43 -17.51 -10.48
N LEU A 138 -1.21 -17.06 -10.19
CA LEU A 138 -0.02 -17.92 -10.21
C LEU A 138 -0.07 -19.02 -9.15
N PHE A 139 -0.69 -18.76 -8.02
CA PHE A 139 -0.87 -19.77 -6.96
C PHE A 139 -2.01 -20.74 -7.25
N ASN A 140 -2.76 -20.51 -8.33
CA ASN A 140 -3.97 -21.26 -8.67
C ASN A 140 -5.00 -21.26 -7.52
N VAL A 141 -5.11 -20.13 -6.82
CA VAL A 141 -6.07 -19.92 -5.72
C VAL A 141 -7.26 -19.17 -6.25
N ALA A 142 -8.43 -19.78 -6.16
CA ALA A 142 -9.69 -19.08 -6.39
C ALA A 142 -9.99 -18.17 -5.19
N VAL A 143 -10.25 -16.89 -5.47
CA VAL A 143 -10.69 -15.94 -4.46
C VAL A 143 -12.21 -15.88 -4.51
N ASP A 144 -12.85 -16.23 -3.41
CA ASP A 144 -14.26 -15.97 -3.24
C ASP A 144 -14.43 -14.49 -2.81
N TYR A 145 -14.92 -13.68 -3.73
CA TYR A 145 -15.21 -12.27 -3.51
C TYR A 145 -16.54 -12.03 -2.78
N THR A 146 -17.01 -12.98 -1.99
CA THR A 146 -18.13 -12.71 -1.07
C THR A 146 -17.73 -11.73 -0.01
N ASP A 147 -17.44 -10.52 -0.40
CA ASP A 147 -16.83 -9.64 0.55
C ASP A 147 -17.60 -8.35 0.76
N ALA A 148 -17.62 -8.04 2.01
CA ALA A 148 -17.97 -6.74 2.53
C ALA A 148 -16.89 -5.66 2.20
N ASP A 149 -16.04 -5.90 1.21
CA ASP A 149 -14.92 -4.99 0.93
C ASP A 149 -15.30 -3.82 0.03
N GLY A 150 -16.51 -3.89 -0.55
CA GLY A 150 -17.12 -2.75 -1.24
C GLY A 150 -16.22 -2.13 -2.32
N ASP A 151 -15.50 -3.00 -3.08
CA ASP A 151 -14.77 -2.55 -4.26
C ASP A 151 -15.70 -2.33 -5.43
#